data_639f92b6d2e9a635543a2ec2cb529572
#
_entry.id   639f92b6d2e9a635543a2ec2cb529572
#
_cell.length_a   1.000
_cell.length_b   1.000
_cell.length_c   1.000
_cell.angle_alpha   90.00
_cell.angle_beta   90.00
_cell.angle_gamma   90.00
#
_symmetry.space_group_name_H-M   'P 1'
#
loop_
_entity.id
_entity.type
_entity.pdbx_description
1 polymer ?
#
loop_
_entity_poly.entity_id
_entity_poly.type
_entity_poly.pdbx_seq_one_letter_code
_entity_poly.pdbx_strand_id
1 'polypeptide(L)'
;MKNKLTKLEFKWICYDMGNSAFILLVATILPIYFNYLSSSQGVAEHNYLSYWSYAASLSTLIVALAGPILGTLADYKDHKKKIFLTCAMLGALALACFWIPSSWFAFLVLFIAAKVAYSLSLIVYDSMLTDITTEERMDAVSSKGYAWGYIGSVVPFIISLVFVLMYDKMGMTLKTAMMIAFILNAVWWIAFTLPLVKSYKQKYYIEPEAHPALDTFARLKDTLMKAKEQKKVFLFLFAFFFYIDGVYTIIDMATAYGTSLGLNTTGLLLALLLTQIVAFPASLTFAVLSKTKDTASLIKVAIIAYFLIALFAVQLDKQWEFWILAVAVGCFQGGIQALSRSYFAKIIPENASGEYF
;
A
#
# COMPACT_ATOMS: atom_id res chain seq x y z
N MET A 1 -30.23 -5.40 9.58
CA MET A 1 -29.81 -4.47 8.51
C MET A 1 -28.41 -3.85 8.72
N LYS A 2 -27.67 -4.13 9.81
CA LYS A 2 -26.34 -3.54 10.15
C LYS A 2 -25.12 -4.02 9.32
N ASN A 3 -25.29 -4.96 8.38
CA ASN A 3 -24.16 -5.60 7.67
C ASN A 3 -23.89 -5.09 6.24
N LYS A 4 -24.77 -4.26 5.67
CA LYS A 4 -24.55 -3.72 4.31
C LYS A 4 -23.66 -2.48 4.37
N LEU A 5 -22.74 -2.38 3.42
CA LEU A 5 -21.95 -1.17 3.21
C LEU A 5 -22.86 -0.03 2.77
N THR A 6 -22.58 1.18 3.26
CA THR A 6 -23.16 2.39 2.69
C THR A 6 -22.56 2.65 1.29
N LYS A 7 -23.24 3.47 0.50
CA LYS A 7 -22.71 3.85 -0.83
C LYS A 7 -21.36 4.56 -0.74
N LEU A 8 -21.12 5.33 0.33
CA LEU A 8 -19.87 6.05 0.52
C LEU A 8 -18.75 5.10 0.95
N GLU A 9 -19.03 4.18 1.90
CA GLU A 9 -18.09 3.13 2.32
C GLU A 9 -17.65 2.27 1.13
N PHE A 10 -18.59 1.86 0.26
CA PHE A 10 -18.25 1.10 -0.95
C PHE A 10 -17.35 1.88 -1.90
N LYS A 11 -17.61 3.18 -2.11
CA LYS A 11 -16.79 4.02 -2.98
C LYS A 11 -15.40 4.27 -2.41
N TRP A 12 -15.26 4.30 -1.09
CA TRP A 12 -13.97 4.37 -0.41
C TRP A 12 -13.20 3.06 -0.63
N ILE A 13 -13.85 1.90 -0.47
CA ILE A 13 -13.27 0.58 -0.76
C ILE A 13 -12.82 0.45 -2.22
N CYS A 14 -13.51 1.07 -3.18
CA CYS A 14 -13.10 1.06 -4.58
C CYS A 14 -11.67 1.59 -4.76
N TYR A 15 -11.24 2.58 -3.99
CA TYR A 15 -9.89 3.08 -4.10
C TYR A 15 -8.84 2.02 -3.72
N ASP A 16 -9.09 1.20 -2.69
CA ASP A 16 -8.22 0.07 -2.35
C ASP A 16 -8.09 -0.92 -3.52
N MET A 17 -9.17 -1.17 -4.27
CA MET A 17 -9.12 -2.01 -5.49
C MET A 17 -8.23 -1.41 -6.58
N GLY A 18 -8.24 -0.07 -6.70
CA GLY A 18 -7.43 0.64 -7.70
C GLY A 18 -5.95 0.67 -7.33
N ASN A 19 -5.63 1.15 -6.15
CA ASN A 19 -4.25 1.40 -5.74
C ASN A 19 -3.45 0.13 -5.48
N SER A 20 -4.10 -0.96 -5.04
CA SER A 20 -3.44 -2.25 -4.79
C SER A 20 -2.82 -2.86 -6.05
N ALA A 21 -3.31 -2.49 -7.25
CA ALA A 21 -2.72 -2.89 -8.51
C ALA A 21 -1.30 -2.33 -8.68
N PHE A 22 -1.04 -1.10 -8.23
CA PHE A 22 0.29 -0.49 -8.26
C PHE A 22 1.28 -1.24 -7.35
N ILE A 23 0.91 -1.49 -6.09
CA ILE A 23 1.83 -2.15 -5.16
C ILE A 23 2.14 -3.60 -5.57
N LEU A 24 1.17 -4.30 -6.18
CA LEU A 24 1.41 -5.64 -6.70
C LEU A 24 2.39 -5.63 -7.88
N LEU A 25 2.34 -4.61 -8.76
CA LEU A 25 3.35 -4.42 -9.80
C LEU A 25 4.74 -4.11 -9.22
N VAL A 26 4.81 -3.28 -8.18
CA VAL A 26 6.07 -2.93 -7.48
C VAL A 26 6.73 -4.17 -6.91
N ALA A 27 5.95 -5.08 -6.34
CA ALA A 27 6.48 -6.32 -5.77
C ALA A 27 6.83 -7.39 -6.81
N THR A 28 6.42 -7.24 -8.08
CA THR A 28 6.49 -8.31 -9.08
C THR A 28 7.12 -7.88 -10.40
N ILE A 29 6.37 -7.17 -11.23
CA ILE A 29 6.73 -6.87 -12.64
C ILE A 29 7.78 -5.76 -12.74
N LEU A 30 7.71 -4.74 -11.89
CA LEU A 30 8.64 -3.60 -11.95
C LEU A 30 10.10 -3.99 -11.72
N PRO A 31 10.46 -4.85 -10.74
CA PRO A 31 11.84 -5.33 -10.59
C PRO A 31 12.34 -6.08 -11.84
N ILE A 32 11.48 -6.87 -12.50
CA ILE A 32 11.84 -7.58 -13.73
C ILE A 32 12.22 -6.58 -14.84
N TYR A 33 11.42 -5.54 -15.02
CA TYR A 33 11.70 -4.51 -16.02
C TYR A 33 12.93 -3.66 -15.68
N PHE A 34 13.11 -3.33 -14.41
CA PHE A 34 14.31 -2.66 -13.92
C PHE A 34 15.58 -3.48 -14.22
N ASN A 35 15.57 -4.79 -13.92
CA ASN A 35 16.67 -5.68 -14.20
C ASN A 35 16.97 -5.75 -15.70
N TYR A 36 15.94 -5.82 -16.55
CA TYR A 36 16.09 -5.78 -18.00
C TYR A 36 16.78 -4.48 -18.49
N LEU A 37 16.35 -3.32 -18.00
CA LEU A 37 16.96 -2.03 -18.34
C LEU A 37 18.41 -1.93 -17.84
N SER A 38 18.67 -2.38 -16.61
CA SER A 38 20.00 -2.35 -15.99
C SER A 38 20.98 -3.25 -16.73
N SER A 39 20.57 -4.48 -17.07
CA SER A 39 21.35 -5.44 -17.82
C SER A 39 21.72 -4.90 -19.21
N SER A 40 20.76 -4.29 -19.92
CA SER A 40 21.00 -3.72 -21.25
C SER A 40 22.01 -2.57 -21.27
N GLN A 41 22.32 -1.99 -20.11
CA GLN A 41 23.28 -0.90 -19.94
C GLN A 41 24.55 -1.32 -19.18
N GLY A 42 24.81 -2.61 -19.06
CA GLY A 42 26.04 -3.14 -18.48
C GLY A 42 26.16 -2.97 -16.96
N VAL A 43 25.07 -2.73 -16.26
CA VAL A 43 25.09 -2.75 -14.78
C VAL A 43 25.30 -4.19 -14.33
N ALA A 44 26.18 -4.40 -13.37
CA ALA A 44 26.44 -5.71 -12.82
C ALA A 44 25.23 -6.24 -12.03
N GLU A 45 24.88 -7.51 -12.23
CA GLU A 45 23.69 -8.14 -11.68
C GLU A 45 23.59 -8.02 -10.14
N HIS A 46 24.71 -8.14 -9.43
CA HIS A 46 24.77 -8.01 -7.98
C HIS A 46 24.39 -6.62 -7.45
N ASN A 47 24.36 -5.59 -8.32
CA ASN A 47 23.95 -4.23 -7.96
C ASN A 47 22.45 -3.97 -8.13
N TYR A 48 21.69 -4.83 -8.85
CA TYR A 48 20.27 -4.58 -9.14
C TYR A 48 19.46 -4.45 -7.86
N LEU A 49 19.60 -5.41 -6.95
CA LEU A 49 18.88 -5.41 -5.69
C LEU A 49 19.25 -4.19 -4.81
N SER A 50 20.52 -3.83 -4.79
CA SER A 50 21.01 -2.67 -4.03
C SER A 50 20.41 -1.36 -4.55
N TYR A 51 20.43 -1.12 -5.85
CA TYR A 51 19.86 0.10 -6.44
C TYR A 51 18.34 0.18 -6.27
N TRP A 52 17.65 -0.95 -6.43
CA TRP A 52 16.22 -1.04 -6.17
C TRP A 52 15.89 -0.73 -4.70
N SER A 53 16.64 -1.30 -3.78
CA SER A 53 16.47 -1.08 -2.33
C SER A 53 16.76 0.36 -1.94
N TYR A 54 17.82 0.99 -2.50
CA TYR A 54 18.10 2.41 -2.27
C TYR A 54 16.97 3.31 -2.77
N ALA A 55 16.43 3.03 -3.94
CA ALA A 55 15.29 3.79 -4.47
C ALA A 55 14.03 3.62 -3.60
N ALA A 56 13.75 2.41 -3.13
CA ALA A 56 12.66 2.14 -2.21
C ALA A 56 12.84 2.86 -0.86
N SER A 57 14.04 2.80 -0.28
CA SER A 57 14.39 3.47 0.98
C SER A 57 14.31 5.00 0.87
N LEU A 58 14.81 5.55 -0.24
CA LEU A 58 14.74 6.99 -0.51
C LEU A 58 13.28 7.45 -0.64
N SER A 59 12.43 6.65 -1.32
CA SER A 59 11.00 6.93 -1.40
C SER A 59 10.36 6.99 -0.02
N THR A 60 10.67 6.03 0.84
CA THR A 60 10.16 5.98 2.22
C THR A 60 10.63 7.17 3.05
N LEU A 61 11.91 7.57 2.92
CA LEU A 61 12.44 8.76 3.59
C LEU A 61 11.71 10.04 3.16
N ILE A 62 11.49 10.22 1.85
CA ILE A 62 10.75 11.37 1.33
C ILE A 62 9.32 11.38 1.90
N VAL A 63 8.65 10.22 1.93
CA VAL A 63 7.30 10.11 2.48
C VAL A 63 7.28 10.38 3.98
N ALA A 64 8.26 9.91 4.73
CA ALA A 64 8.36 10.18 6.18
C ALA A 64 8.50 11.69 6.49
N LEU A 65 9.15 12.45 5.61
CA LEU A 65 9.29 13.90 5.76
C LEU A 65 8.09 14.68 5.22
N ALA A 66 7.55 14.28 4.06
CA ALA A 66 6.45 14.98 3.39
C ALA A 66 5.06 14.59 3.93
N GLY A 67 4.91 13.36 4.42
CA GLY A 67 3.63 12.81 4.89
C GLY A 67 2.99 13.65 5.98
N PRO A 68 3.67 13.92 7.10
CA PRO A 68 3.11 14.75 8.17
C PRO A 68 2.71 16.16 7.71
N ILE A 69 3.50 16.77 6.82
CA ILE A 69 3.21 18.11 6.27
C ILE A 69 1.93 18.08 5.42
N LEU A 70 1.84 17.11 4.49
CA LEU A 70 0.67 16.98 3.62
C LEU A 70 -0.57 16.50 4.39
N GLY A 71 -0.38 15.66 5.41
CA GLY A 71 -1.46 15.24 6.32
C GLY A 71 -2.06 16.42 7.07
N THR A 72 -1.22 17.28 7.66
CA THR A 72 -1.67 18.50 8.33
C THR A 72 -2.39 19.47 7.36
N LEU A 73 -1.86 19.63 6.15
CA LEU A 73 -2.51 20.44 5.11
C LEU A 73 -3.85 19.84 4.66
N ALA A 74 -3.96 18.50 4.64
CA ALA A 74 -5.20 17.82 4.29
C ALA A 74 -6.33 18.03 5.31
N ASP A 75 -6.01 18.30 6.57
CA ASP A 75 -7.01 18.55 7.61
C ASP A 75 -7.68 19.91 7.50
N TYR A 76 -7.14 20.86 6.73
CA TYR A 76 -7.86 22.09 6.43
C TYR A 76 -9.09 21.82 5.55
N LYS A 77 -10.10 22.67 5.70
CA LYS A 77 -11.37 22.60 4.99
C LYS A 77 -11.17 22.48 3.47
N ASP A 78 -11.82 21.50 2.86
CA ASP A 78 -11.81 21.23 1.41
C ASP A 78 -10.43 20.86 0.81
N HIS A 79 -9.39 20.63 1.63
CA HIS A 79 -8.06 20.28 1.14
C HIS A 79 -7.86 18.78 0.98
N LYS A 80 -8.42 17.96 1.88
CA LYS A 80 -8.22 16.48 1.90
C LYS A 80 -8.49 15.84 0.54
N LYS A 81 -9.62 16.17 -0.08
CA LYS A 81 -9.98 15.66 -1.42
C LYS A 81 -9.03 16.10 -2.51
N LYS A 82 -8.58 17.36 -2.49
CA LYS A 82 -7.70 17.92 -3.52
C LYS A 82 -6.31 17.28 -3.45
N ILE A 83 -5.74 17.20 -2.26
CA ILE A 83 -4.41 16.58 -2.02
C ILE A 83 -4.45 15.11 -2.40
N PHE A 84 -5.47 14.37 -1.94
CA PHE A 84 -5.68 12.98 -2.31
C PHE A 84 -5.70 12.77 -3.83
N LEU A 85 -6.55 13.53 -4.53
CA LEU A 85 -6.67 13.42 -5.99
C LEU A 85 -5.35 13.75 -6.69
N THR A 86 -4.67 14.82 -6.28
CA THR A 86 -3.39 15.23 -6.88
C THR A 86 -2.35 14.12 -6.73
N CYS A 87 -2.18 13.58 -5.52
CA CYS A 87 -1.22 12.49 -5.27
C CYS A 87 -1.58 11.21 -6.05
N ALA A 88 -2.86 10.80 -6.05
CA ALA A 88 -3.30 9.62 -6.79
C ALA A 88 -3.10 9.77 -8.31
N MET A 89 -3.41 10.95 -8.87
CA MET A 89 -3.22 11.22 -10.30
C MET A 89 -1.75 11.29 -10.69
N LEU A 90 -0.90 11.93 -9.88
CA LEU A 90 0.55 11.96 -10.12
C LEU A 90 1.15 10.56 -10.07
N GLY A 91 0.75 9.71 -9.12
CA GLY A 91 1.20 8.33 -9.04
C GLY A 91 0.76 7.51 -10.24
N ALA A 92 -0.50 7.60 -10.65
CA ALA A 92 -1.04 6.88 -11.79
C ALA A 92 -0.43 7.35 -13.13
N LEU A 93 -0.20 8.65 -13.29
CA LEU A 93 0.47 9.18 -14.48
C LEU A 93 1.94 8.74 -14.54
N ALA A 94 2.66 8.77 -13.42
CA ALA A 94 4.03 8.26 -13.34
C ALA A 94 4.08 6.76 -13.71
N LEU A 95 3.13 5.95 -13.19
CA LEU A 95 2.99 4.54 -13.57
C LEU A 95 2.77 4.37 -15.08
N ALA A 96 1.88 5.14 -15.68
CA ALA A 96 1.63 5.10 -17.12
C ALA A 96 2.88 5.43 -17.96
N CYS A 97 3.82 6.18 -17.40
CA CYS A 97 5.05 6.63 -18.08
C CYS A 97 6.27 5.71 -17.87
N PHE A 98 6.18 4.62 -17.09
CA PHE A 98 7.32 3.75 -16.77
C PHE A 98 8.00 3.09 -17.99
N TRP A 99 7.33 2.99 -19.11
CA TRP A 99 7.90 2.47 -20.36
C TRP A 99 8.76 3.49 -21.13
N ILE A 100 8.67 4.80 -20.80
CA ILE A 100 9.34 5.89 -21.52
C ILE A 100 10.85 5.91 -21.23
N PRO A 101 11.33 5.81 -19.96
CA PRO A 101 12.75 5.83 -19.69
C PRO A 101 13.48 4.71 -20.41
N SER A 102 14.57 5.06 -21.10
CA SER A 102 15.51 4.11 -21.70
C SER A 102 16.72 3.86 -20.78
N SER A 103 16.90 4.64 -19.73
CA SER A 103 17.97 4.52 -18.75
C SER A 103 17.41 3.91 -17.44
N TRP A 104 18.17 2.96 -16.86
CA TRP A 104 17.85 2.38 -15.56
C TRP A 104 17.76 3.44 -14.46
N PHE A 105 18.62 4.47 -14.49
CA PHE A 105 18.64 5.55 -13.52
C PHE A 105 17.37 6.42 -13.64
N ALA A 106 17.02 6.84 -14.87
CA ALA A 106 15.78 7.60 -15.11
C ALA A 106 14.53 6.82 -14.71
N PHE A 107 14.53 5.49 -14.91
CA PHE A 107 13.46 4.61 -14.43
C PHE A 107 13.36 4.63 -12.91
N LEU A 108 14.46 4.55 -12.17
CA LEU A 108 14.45 4.63 -10.71
C LEU A 108 13.96 6.00 -10.19
N VAL A 109 14.36 7.10 -10.84
CA VAL A 109 13.84 8.43 -10.49
C VAL A 109 12.33 8.49 -10.65
N LEU A 110 11.81 7.98 -11.76
CA LEU A 110 10.36 7.92 -11.98
C LEU A 110 9.65 6.98 -11.00
N PHE A 111 10.29 5.85 -10.64
CA PHE A 111 9.81 4.92 -9.62
C PHE A 111 9.70 5.60 -8.24
N ILE A 112 10.73 6.35 -7.82
CA ILE A 112 10.70 7.12 -6.57
C ILE A 112 9.51 8.08 -6.58
N ALA A 113 9.34 8.86 -7.66
CA ALA A 113 8.23 9.81 -7.78
C ALA A 113 6.87 9.12 -7.70
N ALA A 114 6.68 7.99 -8.40
CA ALA A 114 5.45 7.22 -8.36
C ALA A 114 5.16 6.62 -6.97
N LYS A 115 6.18 6.03 -6.32
CA LYS A 115 6.04 5.43 -4.99
C LYS A 115 5.76 6.48 -3.92
N VAL A 116 6.40 7.64 -3.99
CA VAL A 116 6.12 8.78 -3.10
C VAL A 116 4.68 9.26 -3.28
N ALA A 117 4.25 9.51 -4.52
CA ALA A 117 2.89 9.96 -4.81
C ALA A 117 1.83 8.92 -4.35
N TYR A 118 2.08 7.64 -4.59
CA TYR A 118 1.25 6.53 -4.08
C TYR A 118 1.14 6.56 -2.56
N SER A 119 2.26 6.59 -1.85
CA SER A 119 2.27 6.55 -0.38
C SER A 119 1.60 7.78 0.24
N LEU A 120 1.86 8.98 -0.32
CA LEU A 120 1.20 10.21 0.13
C LEU A 120 -0.32 10.18 -0.13
N SER A 121 -0.76 9.55 -1.24
CA SER A 121 -2.19 9.35 -1.49
C SER A 121 -2.83 8.44 -0.46
N LEU A 122 -2.11 7.40 0.03
CA LEU A 122 -2.58 6.49 1.06
C LEU A 122 -2.72 7.16 2.43
N ILE A 123 -1.77 8.00 2.83
CA ILE A 123 -1.85 8.77 4.09
C ILE A 123 -3.17 9.56 4.13
N VAL A 124 -3.47 10.29 3.06
CA VAL A 124 -4.72 11.07 2.97
C VAL A 124 -5.94 10.17 2.87
N TYR A 125 -5.87 9.09 2.10
CA TYR A 125 -6.96 8.11 1.97
C TYR A 125 -7.29 7.43 3.30
N ASP A 126 -6.28 7.01 4.06
CA ASP A 126 -6.48 6.35 5.34
C ASP A 126 -7.11 7.30 6.37
N SER A 127 -6.69 8.58 6.35
CA SER A 127 -7.29 9.62 7.19
C SER A 127 -8.76 9.93 6.85
N MET A 128 -9.22 9.63 5.62
CA MET A 128 -10.64 9.75 5.26
C MET A 128 -11.55 8.77 5.98
N LEU A 129 -11.02 7.70 6.59
CA LEU A 129 -11.83 6.67 7.24
C LEU A 129 -12.73 7.26 8.33
N THR A 130 -12.27 8.29 9.04
CA THR A 130 -13.06 9.03 10.04
C THR A 130 -14.27 9.76 9.43
N ASP A 131 -14.13 10.26 8.20
CA ASP A 131 -15.22 10.93 7.48
C ASP A 131 -16.23 9.96 6.84
N ILE A 132 -15.77 8.75 6.51
CA ILE A 132 -16.50 7.76 5.69
C ILE A 132 -17.48 6.94 6.51
N THR A 133 -17.10 6.58 7.75
CA THR A 133 -17.87 5.63 8.56
C THR A 133 -17.85 6.01 10.05
N THR A 134 -18.61 5.27 10.86
CA THR A 134 -18.64 5.45 12.32
C THR A 134 -17.64 4.52 13.00
N GLU A 135 -17.23 4.85 14.23
CA GLU A 135 -16.24 4.11 15.01
C GLU A 135 -16.55 2.60 15.09
N GLU A 136 -17.83 2.23 15.32
CA GLU A 136 -18.24 0.83 15.43
C GLU A 136 -18.13 0.04 14.12
N ARG A 137 -18.00 0.73 12.98
CA ARG A 137 -17.91 0.14 11.65
C ARG A 137 -16.52 0.18 11.06
N MET A 138 -15.61 0.97 11.62
CA MET A 138 -14.26 1.22 11.05
C MET A 138 -13.50 -0.09 10.79
N ASP A 139 -13.50 -1.04 11.73
CA ASP A 139 -12.80 -2.32 11.55
C ASP A 139 -13.35 -3.12 10.37
N ALA A 140 -14.67 -3.20 10.27
CA ALA A 140 -15.33 -3.96 9.21
C ALA A 140 -15.17 -3.29 7.84
N VAL A 141 -15.20 -1.96 7.78
CA VAL A 141 -15.01 -1.19 6.54
C VAL A 141 -13.55 -1.27 6.10
N SER A 142 -12.60 -1.07 7.00
CA SER A 142 -11.16 -1.16 6.73
C SER A 142 -10.78 -2.57 6.26
N SER A 143 -11.22 -3.62 6.95
CA SER A 143 -10.93 -5.01 6.55
C SER A 143 -11.53 -5.38 5.18
N LYS A 144 -12.72 -4.85 4.85
CA LYS A 144 -13.30 -5.02 3.52
C LYS A 144 -12.54 -4.23 2.45
N GLY A 145 -12.00 -3.05 2.78
CA GLY A 145 -11.13 -2.30 1.89
C GLY A 145 -9.94 -3.13 1.46
N TYR A 146 -9.18 -3.65 2.40
CA TYR A 146 -8.05 -4.54 2.12
C TYR A 146 -8.47 -5.81 1.37
N ALA A 147 -9.58 -6.47 1.79
CA ALA A 147 -10.07 -7.65 1.09
C ALA A 147 -10.33 -7.37 -0.39
N TRP A 148 -11.13 -6.34 -0.70
CA TRP A 148 -11.42 -5.97 -2.07
C TRP A 148 -10.20 -5.43 -2.82
N GLY A 149 -9.24 -4.81 -2.13
CA GLY A 149 -7.94 -4.42 -2.68
C GLY A 149 -7.16 -5.63 -3.20
N TYR A 150 -7.05 -6.67 -2.39
CA TYR A 150 -6.33 -7.88 -2.79
C TYR A 150 -6.94 -8.53 -4.03
N ILE A 151 -8.23 -8.83 -4.03
CA ILE A 151 -8.85 -9.49 -5.18
C ILE A 151 -8.98 -8.55 -6.39
N GLY A 152 -9.17 -7.25 -6.16
CA GLY A 152 -9.26 -6.24 -7.22
C GLY A 152 -7.95 -6.05 -7.98
N SER A 153 -6.81 -6.18 -7.30
CA SER A 153 -5.49 -6.09 -7.94
C SER A 153 -5.13 -7.33 -8.79
N VAL A 154 -5.73 -8.48 -8.49
CA VAL A 154 -5.49 -9.73 -9.23
C VAL A 154 -5.90 -9.62 -10.70
N VAL A 155 -6.99 -8.92 -10.99
CA VAL A 155 -7.50 -8.79 -12.37
C VAL A 155 -6.49 -8.11 -13.31
N PRO A 156 -6.08 -6.86 -13.07
CA PRO A 156 -5.10 -6.20 -13.93
C PRO A 156 -3.72 -6.89 -13.85
N PHE A 157 -3.37 -7.52 -12.73
CA PHE A 157 -2.13 -8.24 -12.58
C PHE A 157 -2.07 -9.47 -13.49
N ILE A 158 -3.10 -10.34 -13.51
CA ILE A 158 -3.14 -11.52 -14.39
C ILE A 158 -3.04 -11.09 -15.86
N ILE A 159 -3.78 -10.06 -16.26
CA ILE A 159 -3.70 -9.56 -17.63
C ILE A 159 -2.27 -9.09 -17.95
N SER A 160 -1.66 -8.33 -17.05
CA SER A 160 -0.27 -7.86 -17.20
C SER A 160 0.71 -9.01 -17.29
N LEU A 161 0.55 -10.03 -16.43
CA LEU A 161 1.41 -11.21 -16.39
C LEU A 161 1.34 -12.02 -17.69
N VAL A 162 0.14 -12.18 -18.27
CA VAL A 162 -0.03 -12.83 -19.57
C VAL A 162 0.78 -12.11 -20.67
N PHE A 163 0.68 -10.77 -20.75
CA PHE A 163 1.47 -10.00 -21.72
C PHE A 163 2.96 -10.13 -21.47
N VAL A 164 3.41 -10.04 -20.21
CA VAL A 164 4.82 -10.07 -19.84
C VAL A 164 5.47 -11.45 -20.01
N LEU A 165 4.71 -12.54 -19.78
CA LEU A 165 5.26 -13.91 -19.93
C LEU A 165 5.10 -14.47 -21.36
N MET A 166 4.20 -13.92 -22.17
CA MET A 166 3.90 -14.44 -23.49
C MET A 166 4.24 -13.46 -24.63
N TYR A 167 5.01 -12.39 -24.36
CA TYR A 167 5.30 -11.35 -25.34
C TYR A 167 5.91 -11.90 -26.63
N ASP A 168 6.85 -12.86 -26.54
CA ASP A 168 7.47 -13.50 -27.71
C ASP A 168 6.44 -14.25 -28.56
N LYS A 169 5.55 -15.02 -27.91
CA LYS A 169 4.50 -15.77 -28.61
C LYS A 169 3.45 -14.87 -29.27
N MET A 170 3.30 -13.65 -28.74
CA MET A 170 2.42 -12.60 -29.29
C MET A 170 3.10 -11.74 -30.36
N GLY A 171 4.36 -12.01 -30.69
CA GLY A 171 5.11 -11.26 -31.69
C GLY A 171 5.43 -9.81 -31.29
N MET A 172 5.49 -9.52 -29.99
CA MET A 172 5.79 -8.18 -29.48
C MET A 172 7.10 -8.16 -28.69
N THR A 173 7.65 -6.96 -28.46
CA THR A 173 8.84 -6.79 -27.62
C THR A 173 8.45 -6.78 -26.14
N LEU A 174 9.38 -7.15 -25.24
CA LEU A 174 9.17 -7.01 -23.80
C LEU A 174 8.79 -5.57 -23.41
N LYS A 175 9.40 -4.57 -24.03
CA LYS A 175 9.08 -3.16 -23.80
C LYS A 175 7.61 -2.84 -24.11
N THR A 176 7.06 -3.39 -25.20
CA THR A 176 5.65 -3.21 -25.57
C THR A 176 4.72 -3.90 -24.57
N ALA A 177 5.06 -5.12 -24.14
CA ALA A 177 4.29 -5.83 -23.11
C ALA A 177 4.27 -5.08 -21.78
N MET A 178 5.41 -4.54 -21.36
CA MET A 178 5.52 -3.70 -20.15
C MET A 178 4.72 -2.39 -20.28
N MET A 179 4.77 -1.73 -21.45
CA MET A 179 3.94 -0.54 -21.71
C MET A 179 2.46 -0.84 -21.52
N ILE A 180 1.97 -1.96 -22.07
CA ILE A 180 0.57 -2.37 -21.92
C ILE A 180 0.25 -2.62 -20.43
N ALA A 181 1.11 -3.33 -19.71
CA ALA A 181 0.94 -3.60 -18.29
C ALA A 181 0.86 -2.30 -17.47
N PHE A 182 1.77 -1.35 -17.69
CA PHE A 182 1.80 -0.09 -16.94
C PHE A 182 0.58 0.78 -17.23
N ILE A 183 0.20 0.93 -18.50
CA ILE A 183 -0.98 1.72 -18.88
C ILE A 183 -2.27 1.07 -18.34
N LEU A 184 -2.41 -0.24 -18.46
CA LEU A 184 -3.57 -0.98 -17.94
C LEU A 184 -3.76 -0.71 -16.44
N ASN A 185 -2.70 -0.86 -15.65
CA ASN A 185 -2.77 -0.68 -14.19
C ASN A 185 -2.96 0.80 -13.80
N ALA A 186 -2.42 1.75 -14.55
CA ALA A 186 -2.66 3.17 -14.35
C ALA A 186 -4.13 3.54 -14.62
N VAL A 187 -4.70 3.05 -15.72
CA VAL A 187 -6.13 3.23 -16.05
C VAL A 187 -7.02 2.59 -14.99
N TRP A 188 -6.67 1.39 -14.53
CA TRP A 188 -7.35 0.70 -13.44
C TRP A 188 -7.36 1.55 -12.17
N TRP A 189 -6.20 2.04 -11.75
CA TRP A 189 -6.09 2.90 -10.56
C TRP A 189 -6.95 4.15 -10.68
N ILE A 190 -6.88 4.88 -11.80
CA ILE A 190 -7.70 6.08 -12.04
C ILE A 190 -9.19 5.73 -12.01
N ALA A 191 -9.61 4.67 -12.72
CA ALA A 191 -11.02 4.28 -12.83
C ALA A 191 -11.65 4.00 -11.45
N PHE A 192 -10.92 3.32 -10.56
CA PHE A 192 -11.39 3.01 -9.21
C PHE A 192 -11.20 4.17 -8.21
N THR A 193 -10.41 5.20 -8.53
CA THR A 193 -10.30 6.45 -7.76
C THR A 193 -11.53 7.36 -7.95
N LEU A 194 -12.06 7.44 -9.17
CA LEU A 194 -13.13 8.37 -9.52
C LEU A 194 -14.41 8.25 -8.68
N PRO A 195 -14.91 7.04 -8.29
CA PRO A 195 -16.11 6.92 -7.48
C PRO A 195 -15.99 7.61 -6.11
N LEU A 196 -14.82 7.49 -5.47
CA LEU A 196 -14.54 8.17 -4.19
C LEU A 196 -14.50 9.68 -4.38
N VAL A 197 -13.69 10.17 -5.32
CA VAL A 197 -13.52 11.60 -5.58
C VAL A 197 -14.85 12.31 -5.88
N LYS A 198 -15.74 11.67 -6.66
CA LYS A 198 -17.07 12.24 -6.98
C LYS A 198 -18.01 12.34 -5.78
N SER A 199 -17.78 11.56 -4.73
CA SER A 199 -18.77 11.41 -3.64
C SER A 199 -18.27 11.86 -2.29
N TYR A 200 -16.96 11.92 -2.09
CA TYR A 200 -16.36 12.30 -0.84
C TYR A 200 -16.58 13.78 -0.53
N LYS A 201 -16.98 14.04 0.70
CA LYS A 201 -17.06 15.36 1.32
C LYS A 201 -16.38 15.26 2.68
N GLN A 202 -15.43 16.14 2.93
CA GLN A 202 -14.75 16.25 4.22
C GLN A 202 -15.75 16.68 5.29
N LYS A 203 -15.88 15.86 6.34
CA LYS A 203 -16.78 16.13 7.48
C LYS A 203 -16.05 16.84 8.59
N TYR A 204 -14.89 16.34 8.93
CA TYR A 204 -14.06 16.83 10.01
C TYR A 204 -12.89 17.60 9.43
N TYR A 205 -12.74 18.84 9.82
CA TYR A 205 -11.72 19.74 9.30
C TYR A 205 -11.39 20.82 10.32
N ILE A 206 -10.32 21.52 10.03
CA ILE A 206 -9.88 22.72 10.75
C ILE A 206 -10.08 23.90 9.81
N GLU A 207 -10.65 24.98 10.31
CA GLU A 207 -10.77 26.22 9.54
C GLU A 207 -9.36 26.80 9.29
N PRO A 208 -9.05 27.22 8.06
CA PRO A 208 -7.73 27.77 7.75
C PRO A 208 -7.52 29.10 8.47
N GLU A 209 -6.35 29.25 9.09
CA GLU A 209 -5.88 30.50 9.65
C GLU A 209 -5.23 31.39 8.58
N ALA A 210 -4.81 32.63 8.97
CA ALA A 210 -4.30 33.62 8.02
C ALA A 210 -3.01 33.19 7.27
N HIS A 211 -2.20 32.30 7.86
CA HIS A 211 -0.93 31.81 7.30
C HIS A 211 -0.79 30.27 7.37
N PRO A 212 -1.56 29.51 6.56
CA PRO A 212 -1.65 28.06 6.67
C PRO A 212 -0.29 27.32 6.63
N ALA A 213 0.67 27.81 5.87
CA ALA A 213 1.98 27.16 5.73
C ALA A 213 2.85 27.26 6.99
N LEU A 214 2.89 28.43 7.64
CA LEU A 214 3.63 28.64 8.91
C LEU A 214 2.93 27.91 10.06
N ASP A 215 1.61 27.97 10.08
CA ASP A 215 0.77 27.32 11.09
C ASP A 215 0.89 25.79 11.00
N THR A 216 1.13 25.23 9.82
CA THR A 216 1.35 23.78 9.61
C THR A 216 2.53 23.26 10.43
N PHE A 217 3.68 23.94 10.41
CA PHE A 217 4.85 23.50 11.19
C PHE A 217 4.65 23.67 12.69
N ALA A 218 4.01 24.76 13.11
CA ALA A 218 3.68 24.99 14.53
C ALA A 218 2.71 23.91 15.04
N ARG A 219 1.68 23.60 14.26
CA ARG A 219 0.71 22.55 14.56
C ARG A 219 1.35 21.17 14.62
N LEU A 220 2.18 20.82 13.63
CA LEU A 220 2.88 19.53 13.60
C LEU A 220 3.74 19.34 14.86
N LYS A 221 4.47 20.39 15.28
CA LYS A 221 5.24 20.37 16.53
C LYS A 221 4.32 20.17 17.76
N ASP A 222 3.21 20.88 17.81
CA ASP A 222 2.22 20.77 18.90
C ASP A 222 1.59 19.38 18.94
N THR A 223 1.23 18.80 17.79
CA THR A 223 0.67 17.45 17.68
C THR A 223 1.67 16.38 18.10
N LEU A 224 2.95 16.52 17.73
CA LEU A 224 4.01 15.59 18.20
C LEU A 224 4.17 15.65 19.71
N MET A 225 4.07 16.84 20.32
CA MET A 225 4.10 16.97 21.77
C MET A 225 2.86 16.37 22.43
N LYS A 226 1.66 16.66 21.91
CA LYS A 226 0.39 16.11 22.40
C LYS A 226 0.27 14.60 22.21
N ALA A 227 0.75 14.05 21.09
CA ALA A 227 0.79 12.61 20.87
C ALA A 227 1.63 11.89 21.92
N LYS A 228 2.71 12.52 22.38
CA LYS A 228 3.56 12.02 23.46
C LYS A 228 2.86 11.98 24.81
N GLU A 229 1.96 12.94 25.07
CA GLU A 229 1.11 13.00 26.27
C GLU A 229 -0.05 12.02 26.20
N GLN A 230 -0.56 11.73 25.01
CA GLN A 230 -1.62 10.75 24.76
C GLN A 230 -1.06 9.33 24.78
N LYS A 231 -0.93 8.76 25.98
CA LYS A 231 -0.28 7.47 26.22
C LYS A 231 -0.73 6.33 25.29
N LYS A 232 -2.02 6.26 24.91
CA LYS A 232 -2.53 5.24 23.99
C LYS A 232 -2.02 5.42 22.56
N VAL A 233 -2.01 6.65 22.05
CA VAL A 233 -1.52 6.99 20.71
C VAL A 233 -0.02 6.73 20.63
N PHE A 234 0.74 7.24 21.60
CA PHE A 234 2.19 7.03 21.65
C PHE A 234 2.57 5.54 21.71
N LEU A 235 1.93 4.77 22.57
CA LEU A 235 2.21 3.34 22.71
C LEU A 235 1.85 2.57 21.44
N PHE A 236 0.75 2.93 20.79
CA PHE A 236 0.36 2.32 19.52
C PHE A 236 1.35 2.65 18.41
N LEU A 237 1.74 3.91 18.24
CA LEU A 237 2.71 4.32 17.22
C LEU A 237 4.07 3.65 17.42
N PHE A 238 4.52 3.57 18.68
CA PHE A 238 5.75 2.89 19.02
C PHE A 238 5.70 1.38 18.68
N ALA A 239 4.62 0.70 19.06
CA ALA A 239 4.44 -0.71 18.71
C ALA A 239 4.28 -0.90 17.19
N PHE A 240 3.50 -0.03 16.53
CA PHE A 240 3.24 -0.05 15.10
C PHE A 240 4.53 0.06 14.30
N PHE A 241 5.42 0.98 14.67
CA PHE A 241 6.72 1.15 14.03
C PHE A 241 7.48 -0.19 13.94
N PHE A 242 7.54 -0.96 15.00
CA PHE A 242 8.30 -2.22 15.01
C PHE A 242 7.62 -3.34 14.23
N TYR A 243 6.32 -3.56 14.42
CA TYR A 243 5.71 -4.72 13.79
C TYR A 243 5.37 -4.48 12.31
N ILE A 244 5.00 -3.25 11.93
CA ILE A 244 4.62 -2.97 10.54
C ILE A 244 5.83 -2.98 9.61
N ASP A 245 6.99 -2.55 10.09
CA ASP A 245 8.25 -2.65 9.35
C ASP A 245 8.58 -4.11 9.02
N GLY A 246 8.44 -5.01 9.99
CA GLY A 246 8.60 -6.46 9.76
C GLY A 246 7.58 -7.01 8.75
N VAL A 247 6.32 -6.57 8.82
CA VAL A 247 5.27 -6.98 7.87
C VAL A 247 5.60 -6.53 6.45
N TYR A 248 5.94 -5.25 6.26
CA TYR A 248 6.28 -4.73 4.94
C TYR A 248 7.58 -5.30 4.40
N THR A 249 8.57 -5.55 5.24
CA THR A 249 9.82 -6.23 4.84
C THR A 249 9.51 -7.60 4.24
N ILE A 250 8.68 -8.40 4.90
CA ILE A 250 8.30 -9.73 4.38
C ILE A 250 7.56 -9.59 3.03
N ILE A 251 6.64 -8.62 2.89
CA ILE A 251 5.87 -8.42 1.65
C ILE A 251 6.78 -7.92 0.51
N ASP A 252 7.58 -6.89 0.76
CA ASP A 252 8.36 -6.22 -0.28
C ASP A 252 9.60 -7.03 -0.72
N MET A 253 10.16 -7.83 0.20
CA MET A 253 11.40 -8.58 -0.05
C MET A 253 11.15 -10.04 -0.43
N ALA A 254 9.92 -10.54 -0.40
CA ALA A 254 9.61 -11.95 -0.65
C ALA A 254 10.19 -12.48 -1.97
N THR A 255 9.97 -11.74 -3.08
CA THR A 255 10.49 -12.13 -4.41
C THR A 255 12.00 -12.08 -4.47
N ALA A 256 12.61 -11.02 -3.94
CA ALA A 256 14.05 -10.86 -3.91
C ALA A 256 14.72 -11.96 -3.08
N TYR A 257 14.15 -12.27 -1.92
CA TYR A 257 14.61 -13.35 -1.05
C TYR A 257 14.48 -14.73 -1.74
N GLY A 258 13.32 -15.05 -2.30
CA GLY A 258 13.13 -16.29 -3.03
C GLY A 258 14.07 -16.44 -4.23
N THR A 259 14.35 -15.34 -4.94
CA THR A 259 15.32 -15.34 -6.06
C THR A 259 16.74 -15.58 -5.56
N SER A 260 17.15 -14.98 -4.43
CA SER A 260 18.48 -15.19 -3.84
C SER A 260 18.72 -16.63 -3.37
N LEU A 261 17.65 -17.37 -3.09
CA LEU A 261 17.67 -18.81 -2.79
C LEU A 261 17.66 -19.70 -4.05
N GLY A 262 17.68 -19.09 -5.26
CA GLY A 262 17.63 -19.83 -6.51
C GLY A 262 16.27 -20.45 -6.86
N LEU A 263 15.19 -19.98 -6.24
CA LEU A 263 13.84 -20.46 -6.52
C LEU A 263 13.35 -20.01 -7.90
N ASN A 264 12.46 -20.79 -8.50
CA ASN A 264 11.93 -20.50 -9.83
C ASN A 264 11.06 -19.22 -9.83
N THR A 265 11.41 -18.24 -10.67
CA THR A 265 10.74 -16.94 -10.75
C THR A 265 9.24 -17.06 -11.03
N THR A 266 8.83 -17.95 -11.95
CA THR A 266 7.40 -18.17 -12.24
C THR A 266 6.68 -18.70 -11.01
N GLY A 267 7.32 -19.64 -10.27
CA GLY A 267 6.80 -20.17 -9.02
C GLY A 267 6.65 -19.10 -7.93
N LEU A 268 7.60 -18.16 -7.84
CA LEU A 268 7.52 -17.01 -6.93
C LEU A 268 6.34 -16.09 -7.28
N LEU A 269 6.18 -15.72 -8.56
CA LEU A 269 5.08 -14.87 -9.01
C LEU A 269 3.70 -15.50 -8.76
N LEU A 270 3.57 -16.81 -9.01
CA LEU A 270 2.34 -17.54 -8.74
C LEU A 270 2.05 -17.65 -7.23
N ALA A 271 3.07 -17.81 -6.39
CA ALA A 271 2.93 -17.82 -4.94
C ALA A 271 2.45 -16.46 -4.41
N LEU A 272 2.97 -15.35 -4.94
CA LEU A 272 2.47 -14.00 -4.61
C LEU A 272 1.02 -13.79 -5.06
N LEU A 273 0.64 -14.32 -6.22
CA LEU A 273 -0.75 -14.33 -6.66
C LEU A 273 -1.64 -15.13 -5.70
N LEU A 274 -1.18 -16.30 -5.25
CA LEU A 274 -1.87 -17.10 -4.24
C LEU A 274 -2.04 -16.33 -2.93
N THR A 275 -1.02 -15.58 -2.50
CA THR A 275 -1.12 -14.72 -1.32
C THR A 275 -2.30 -13.75 -1.43
N GLN A 276 -2.49 -13.11 -2.59
CA GLN A 276 -3.61 -12.18 -2.80
C GLN A 276 -4.97 -12.89 -2.72
N ILE A 277 -5.06 -14.07 -3.32
CA ILE A 277 -6.30 -14.89 -3.31
C ILE A 277 -6.66 -15.33 -1.90
N VAL A 278 -5.67 -15.76 -1.10
CA VAL A 278 -5.86 -16.17 0.31
C VAL A 278 -6.17 -14.95 1.19
N ALA A 279 -5.54 -13.81 0.95
CA ALA A 279 -5.73 -12.61 1.74
C ALA A 279 -7.17 -12.06 1.63
N PHE A 280 -7.86 -12.29 0.53
CA PHE A 280 -9.25 -11.85 0.36
C PHE A 280 -10.20 -12.47 1.40
N PRO A 281 -10.40 -13.79 1.48
CA PRO A 281 -11.28 -14.40 2.49
C PRO A 281 -10.73 -14.22 3.92
N ALA A 282 -9.42 -14.20 4.10
CA ALA A 282 -8.81 -13.97 5.40
C ALA A 282 -9.16 -12.57 5.95
N SER A 283 -9.05 -11.53 5.14
CA SER A 283 -9.42 -10.16 5.54
C SER A 283 -10.92 -10.04 5.86
N LEU A 284 -11.79 -10.73 5.11
CA LEU A 284 -13.23 -10.79 5.43
C LEU A 284 -13.48 -11.50 6.76
N THR A 285 -12.68 -12.52 7.09
CA THR A 285 -12.75 -13.20 8.39
C THR A 285 -12.39 -12.26 9.52
N PHE A 286 -11.33 -11.45 9.39
CA PHE A 286 -11.00 -10.40 10.36
C PHE A 286 -12.13 -9.37 10.49
N ALA A 287 -12.80 -8.98 9.39
CA ALA A 287 -13.98 -8.11 9.44
C ALA A 287 -15.17 -8.70 10.23
N VAL A 288 -15.30 -10.02 10.28
CA VAL A 288 -16.31 -10.71 11.08
C VAL A 288 -15.86 -10.82 12.53
N LEU A 289 -14.63 -11.23 12.76
CA LEU A 289 -14.05 -11.41 14.11
C LEU A 289 -14.02 -10.10 14.91
N SER A 290 -13.74 -8.96 14.25
CA SER A 290 -13.71 -7.64 14.91
C SER A 290 -15.06 -7.17 15.48
N LYS A 291 -16.16 -7.85 15.15
CA LYS A 291 -17.48 -7.57 15.76
C LYS A 291 -17.64 -8.16 17.15
N THR A 292 -16.89 -9.20 17.48
CA THR A 292 -17.03 -9.96 18.71
C THR A 292 -15.77 -9.97 19.56
N LYS A 293 -14.64 -9.67 18.96
CA LYS A 293 -13.32 -9.64 19.60
C LYS A 293 -12.75 -8.22 19.57
N ASP A 294 -12.01 -7.87 20.60
CA ASP A 294 -11.29 -6.60 20.68
C ASP A 294 -10.25 -6.48 19.56
N THR A 295 -10.21 -5.31 18.93
CA THR A 295 -9.32 -5.01 17.78
C THR A 295 -7.86 -5.19 18.15
N ALA A 296 -7.42 -4.71 19.32
CA ALA A 296 -6.03 -4.85 19.77
C ALA A 296 -5.63 -6.32 19.99
N SER A 297 -6.55 -7.15 20.45
CA SER A 297 -6.32 -8.59 20.62
C SER A 297 -6.14 -9.31 19.28
N LEU A 298 -6.91 -8.94 18.27
CA LEU A 298 -6.75 -9.47 16.91
C LEU A 298 -5.43 -9.04 16.27
N ILE A 299 -5.00 -7.79 16.48
CA ILE A 299 -3.69 -7.30 16.05
C ILE A 299 -2.57 -8.10 16.71
N LYS A 300 -2.65 -8.37 18.02
CA LYS A 300 -1.65 -9.20 18.74
C LYS A 300 -1.53 -10.61 18.14
N VAL A 301 -2.66 -11.25 17.82
CA VAL A 301 -2.66 -12.58 17.17
C VAL A 301 -1.96 -12.50 15.83
N ALA A 302 -2.21 -11.48 15.03
CA ALA A 302 -1.55 -11.31 13.75
C ALA A 302 -0.04 -11.04 13.90
N ILE A 303 0.38 -10.25 14.89
CA ILE A 303 1.82 -10.01 15.20
C ILE A 303 2.51 -11.32 15.56
N ILE A 304 1.90 -12.15 16.42
CA ILE A 304 2.46 -13.47 16.78
C ILE A 304 2.58 -14.36 15.54
N ALA A 305 1.55 -14.37 14.68
CA ALA A 305 1.59 -15.11 13.43
C ALA A 305 2.74 -14.65 12.51
N TYR A 306 2.94 -13.34 12.35
CA TYR A 306 4.05 -12.80 11.57
C TYR A 306 5.42 -13.12 12.18
N PHE A 307 5.54 -13.16 13.48
CA PHE A 307 6.76 -13.62 14.15
C PHE A 307 7.07 -15.09 13.80
N LEU A 308 6.06 -15.98 13.83
CA LEU A 308 6.23 -17.38 13.43
C LEU A 308 6.53 -17.53 11.92
N ILE A 309 5.91 -16.69 11.08
CA ILE A 309 6.20 -16.62 9.63
C ILE A 309 7.67 -16.23 9.41
N ALA A 310 8.17 -15.23 10.13
CA ALA A 310 9.56 -14.81 10.03
C ALA A 310 10.53 -15.91 10.46
N LEU A 311 10.24 -16.62 11.57
CA LEU A 311 11.04 -17.78 12.01
C LEU A 311 11.04 -18.89 10.96
N PHE A 312 9.89 -19.20 10.34
CA PHE A 312 9.81 -20.18 9.27
C PHE A 312 10.62 -19.74 8.03
N ALA A 313 10.59 -18.47 7.68
CA ALA A 313 11.31 -17.92 6.53
C ALA A 313 12.84 -18.09 6.64
N VAL A 314 13.40 -18.09 7.85
CA VAL A 314 14.86 -18.31 8.07
C VAL A 314 15.33 -19.67 7.57
N GLN A 315 14.48 -20.69 7.60
CA GLN A 315 14.82 -22.07 7.22
C GLN A 315 14.40 -22.41 5.78
N LEU A 316 13.89 -21.44 5.03
CA LEU A 316 13.32 -21.65 3.70
C LEU A 316 14.43 -21.89 2.67
N ASP A 317 14.39 -23.05 2.02
CA ASP A 317 15.32 -23.41 0.93
C ASP A 317 14.62 -24.04 -0.29
N LYS A 318 13.33 -24.39 -0.19
CA LYS A 318 12.58 -25.10 -1.21
C LYS A 318 11.37 -24.30 -1.73
N GLN A 319 11.05 -24.53 -3.01
CA GLN A 319 9.91 -23.89 -3.67
C GLN A 319 8.57 -24.13 -2.95
N TRP A 320 8.30 -25.35 -2.47
CA TRP A 320 7.05 -25.66 -1.78
C TRP A 320 6.93 -24.98 -0.41
N GLU A 321 8.06 -24.75 0.27
CA GLU A 321 8.09 -24.00 1.54
C GLU A 321 7.71 -22.53 1.32
N PHE A 322 8.18 -21.96 0.20
CA PHE A 322 7.77 -20.61 -0.21
C PHE A 322 6.26 -20.50 -0.45
N TRP A 323 5.62 -21.55 -1.00
CA TRP A 323 4.17 -21.59 -1.17
C TRP A 323 3.43 -21.65 0.17
N ILE A 324 3.93 -22.40 1.15
CA ILE A 324 3.38 -22.42 2.52
C ILE A 324 3.52 -21.02 3.15
N LEU A 325 4.70 -20.39 3.02
CA LEU A 325 4.94 -19.03 3.49
C LEU A 325 3.94 -18.05 2.87
N ALA A 326 3.72 -18.12 1.57
CA ALA A 326 2.78 -17.29 0.83
C ALA A 326 1.34 -17.40 1.36
N VAL A 327 0.87 -18.63 1.64
CA VAL A 327 -0.44 -18.88 2.25
C VAL A 327 -0.50 -18.30 3.67
N ALA A 328 0.52 -18.53 4.48
CA ALA A 328 0.57 -18.05 5.86
C ALA A 328 0.55 -16.50 5.90
N VAL A 329 1.35 -15.83 5.07
CA VAL A 329 1.33 -14.37 4.90
C VAL A 329 -0.07 -13.91 4.48
N GLY A 330 -0.66 -14.54 3.46
CA GLY A 330 -2.01 -14.22 2.99
C GLY A 330 -3.07 -14.29 4.08
N CYS A 331 -2.97 -15.25 5.00
CA CYS A 331 -3.92 -15.40 6.10
C CYS A 331 -3.92 -14.21 7.07
N PHE A 332 -2.83 -13.49 7.24
CA PHE A 332 -2.69 -12.46 8.28
C PHE A 332 -2.43 -11.05 7.77
N GLN A 333 -1.87 -10.87 6.55
CA GLN A 333 -1.46 -9.53 6.09
C GLN A 333 -2.62 -8.54 6.02
N GLY A 334 -3.78 -8.95 5.51
CA GLY A 334 -4.94 -8.06 5.42
C GLY A 334 -5.52 -7.72 6.78
N GLY A 335 -5.52 -8.68 7.71
CA GLY A 335 -5.98 -8.47 9.08
C GLY A 335 -5.12 -7.47 9.85
N ILE A 336 -3.80 -7.66 9.84
CA ILE A 336 -2.89 -6.77 10.58
C ILE A 336 -2.89 -5.34 10.03
N GLN A 337 -2.87 -5.17 8.70
CA GLN A 337 -2.90 -3.85 8.08
C GLN A 337 -4.24 -3.13 8.31
N ALA A 338 -5.35 -3.83 8.06
CA ALA A 338 -6.68 -3.25 8.15
C ALA A 338 -7.08 -2.86 9.57
N LEU A 339 -6.78 -3.74 10.54
CA LEU A 339 -7.11 -3.48 11.94
C LEU A 339 -6.19 -2.44 12.56
N SER A 340 -4.93 -2.35 12.14
CA SER A 340 -4.03 -1.28 12.57
C SER A 340 -4.52 0.08 12.08
N ARG A 341 -4.92 0.20 10.81
CA ARG A 341 -5.53 1.41 10.24
C ARG A 341 -6.77 1.84 11.01
N SER A 342 -7.70 0.93 11.22
CA SER A 342 -8.96 1.25 11.91
C SER A 342 -8.78 1.52 13.40
N TYR A 343 -7.90 0.78 14.08
CA TYR A 343 -7.58 1.03 15.48
C TYR A 343 -6.96 2.42 15.67
N PHE A 344 -6.03 2.79 14.79
CA PHE A 344 -5.42 4.11 14.84
C PHE A 344 -6.45 5.21 14.62
N ALA A 345 -7.32 5.07 13.60
CA ALA A 345 -8.40 6.02 13.34
C ALA A 345 -9.36 6.22 14.53
N LYS A 346 -9.55 5.21 15.39
CA LYS A 346 -10.40 5.29 16.60
C LYS A 346 -9.77 6.04 17.76
N ILE A 347 -8.44 6.08 17.85
CA ILE A 347 -7.74 6.65 19.01
C ILE A 347 -7.21 8.07 18.79
N ILE A 348 -7.29 8.57 17.55
CA ILE A 348 -6.87 9.92 17.16
C ILE A 348 -8.05 10.89 17.06
N PRO A 349 -7.83 12.21 17.16
CA PRO A 349 -8.87 13.21 16.93
C PRO A 349 -9.38 13.18 15.48
N GLU A 350 -10.70 13.18 15.27
CA GLU A 350 -11.31 13.09 13.93
C GLU A 350 -10.96 14.28 13.04
N ASN A 351 -10.85 15.49 13.60
CA ASN A 351 -10.55 16.72 12.87
C ASN A 351 -9.06 16.91 12.53
N ALA A 352 -8.18 16.10 13.09
CA ALA A 352 -6.73 16.10 12.85
C ALA A 352 -6.24 14.76 12.28
N SER A 353 -7.14 13.96 11.70
CA SER A 353 -6.83 12.60 11.25
C SER A 353 -5.70 12.55 10.21
N GLY A 354 -5.60 13.53 9.31
CA GLY A 354 -4.53 13.62 8.33
C GLY A 354 -3.15 13.87 8.95
N GLU A 355 -3.12 14.68 9.99
CA GLU A 355 -1.88 15.03 10.71
C GLU A 355 -1.29 13.84 11.50
N TYR A 356 -2.15 12.93 11.97
CA TYR A 356 -1.75 11.76 12.73
C TYR A 356 -1.38 10.56 11.84
N PHE A 357 -2.04 10.36 10.68
CA PHE A 357 -1.70 9.33 9.69
C PHE A 357 -0.44 9.69 8.89
#